data_b21984715286c70b497cf34a040db941
#
_entry.id   b21984715286c70b497cf34a040db941
#
_cell.length_a   1.000
_cell.length_b   1.000
_cell.length_c   1.000
_cell.angle_alpha   90.00
_cell.angle_beta   90.00
_cell.angle_gamma   90.00
#
_symmetry.space_group_name_H-M   'P 1'
#
loop_
_entity.id
_entity.type
_entity.pdbx_description
1 polymer ?
#
loop_
_entity_poly.entity_id
_entity_poly.type
_entity_poly.pdbx_seq_one_letter_code
_entity_poly.pdbx_strand_id
1 'polypeptide(L)'
;MENSNDHYDSPWKSAIERYFPEFMEFYFPAAHAEIDWSKDHVFLDQELQAVVQDAELGKRFVDKLVRVNVLNGDEKWIYIHVEVQGTKQAEFAKRMFVYNYRIYDRYDQPVASLAVLADKHKQWKPTSYGYTVLGCSHTIKFPVAKLTDYEDKLDELLASDNAFGWITAAHILTQQTRKQHQERYKAKLRLVRILYEHHWGKKRIIDLLYIADWLMQLPDWLNSQIWQELETIEENKKVEYITSIERIGIAKGIAKGRVEGRVEGLVEGRVEGETRLLKRLLERRFGPLPQWASEQLGSAKEDELEAWSEAVLSAPTLEAVFGKTDPS
;
A
#
# COMPACT_ATOMS: atom_id res chain seq x y z
N MET A 1 17.44 11.77 -13.92
CA MET A 1 17.21 11.70 -12.44
C MET A 1 16.17 10.63 -12.24
N GLU A 2 16.62 9.39 -11.97
CA GLU A 2 15.71 8.25 -11.76
C GLU A 2 14.99 8.41 -10.45
N ASN A 3 13.68 8.61 -10.52
CA ASN A 3 12.78 8.42 -9.39
C ASN A 3 12.71 6.92 -9.11
N SER A 4 13.60 6.40 -8.26
CA SER A 4 13.39 5.09 -7.66
C SER A 4 12.29 5.24 -6.60
N ASN A 5 11.04 5.19 -7.02
CA ASN A 5 9.97 4.84 -6.12
C ASN A 5 10.18 3.37 -5.76
N ASP A 6 10.62 3.12 -4.53
CA ASP A 6 10.62 1.79 -3.96
C ASP A 6 9.15 1.36 -3.88
N HIS A 7 8.75 0.42 -4.74
CA HIS A 7 7.39 -0.09 -4.82
C HIS A 7 7.11 -1.01 -3.62
N TYR A 8 6.68 -0.44 -2.50
CA TYR A 8 6.35 -1.19 -1.29
C TYR A 8 4.94 -1.81 -1.32
N ASP A 9 4.12 -1.47 -2.32
CA ASP A 9 2.70 -1.80 -2.36
C ASP A 9 2.45 -3.31 -2.40
N SER A 10 2.98 -4.01 -3.37
CA SER A 10 2.72 -5.44 -3.58
C SER A 10 3.19 -6.36 -2.42
N PRO A 11 4.41 -6.19 -1.85
CA PRO A 11 4.84 -7.03 -0.73
C PRO A 11 3.99 -6.83 0.53
N TRP A 12 3.56 -5.60 0.81
CA TRP A 12 2.69 -5.33 1.95
C TRP A 12 1.30 -5.93 1.77
N LYS A 13 0.70 -5.82 0.56
CA LYS A 13 -0.58 -6.46 0.23
C LYS A 13 -0.52 -7.96 0.47
N SER A 14 0.49 -8.62 -0.09
CA SER A 14 0.68 -10.06 0.07
C SER A 14 0.94 -10.46 1.53
N ALA A 15 1.70 -9.67 2.29
CA ALA A 15 1.97 -9.92 3.69
C ALA A 15 0.69 -9.80 4.54
N ILE A 16 -0.10 -8.75 4.32
CA ILE A 16 -1.37 -8.54 5.04
C ILE A 16 -2.36 -9.68 4.72
N GLU A 17 -2.50 -10.09 3.47
CA GLU A 17 -3.37 -11.19 3.11
C GLU A 17 -2.99 -12.52 3.78
N ARG A 18 -1.70 -12.82 3.84
CA ARG A 18 -1.20 -14.10 4.37
C ARG A 18 -1.18 -14.17 5.89
N TYR A 19 -0.94 -13.02 6.54
CA TYR A 19 -0.70 -12.93 7.97
C TYR A 19 -1.60 -11.87 8.63
N PHE A 20 -2.85 -11.74 8.18
CA PHE A 20 -3.77 -10.70 8.66
C PHE A 20 -3.99 -10.73 10.19
N PRO A 21 -4.21 -11.88 10.85
CA PRO A 21 -4.28 -11.92 12.31
C PRO A 21 -3.03 -11.35 12.99
N GLU A 22 -1.84 -11.73 12.51
CA GLU A 22 -0.57 -11.25 13.04
C GLU A 22 -0.35 -9.75 12.76
N PHE A 23 -0.82 -9.25 11.62
CA PHE A 23 -0.85 -7.82 11.30
C PHE A 23 -1.66 -7.04 12.32
N MET A 24 -2.86 -7.50 12.61
CA MET A 24 -3.75 -6.87 13.58
C MET A 24 -3.19 -6.95 14.99
N GLU A 25 -2.66 -8.09 15.40
CA GLU A 25 -2.02 -8.29 16.70
C GLU A 25 -0.84 -7.33 16.91
N PHE A 26 0.01 -7.19 15.89
CA PHE A 26 1.24 -6.42 15.98
C PHE A 26 0.99 -4.90 16.00
N TYR A 27 0.19 -4.40 15.08
CA TYR A 27 -0.02 -2.95 14.92
C TYR A 27 -1.24 -2.40 15.66
N PHE A 28 -2.26 -3.23 15.85
CA PHE A 28 -3.55 -2.82 16.39
C PHE A 28 -4.07 -3.82 17.44
N PRO A 29 -3.31 -4.09 18.51
CA PRO A 29 -3.64 -5.15 19.46
C PRO A 29 -5.00 -4.96 20.15
N ALA A 30 -5.44 -3.72 20.36
CA ALA A 30 -6.77 -3.45 20.91
C ALA A 30 -7.88 -3.91 19.94
N ALA A 31 -7.75 -3.60 18.64
CA ALA A 31 -8.71 -4.04 17.64
C ALA A 31 -8.62 -5.57 17.42
N HIS A 32 -7.41 -6.13 17.44
CA HIS A 32 -7.22 -7.59 17.36
C HIS A 32 -7.99 -8.34 18.45
N ALA A 33 -7.98 -7.84 19.67
CA ALA A 33 -8.66 -8.46 20.82
C ALA A 33 -10.19 -8.44 20.70
N GLU A 34 -10.77 -7.60 19.86
CA GLU A 34 -12.22 -7.52 19.61
C GLU A 34 -12.71 -8.44 18.50
N ILE A 35 -11.79 -8.99 17.66
CA ILE A 35 -12.12 -9.83 16.52
C ILE A 35 -12.27 -11.28 16.94
N ASP A 36 -13.30 -11.95 16.43
CA ASP A 36 -13.49 -13.38 16.56
C ASP A 36 -12.67 -14.18 15.53
N TRP A 37 -11.44 -14.50 15.89
CA TRP A 37 -10.51 -15.25 15.03
C TRP A 37 -10.86 -16.73 14.86
N SER A 38 -11.92 -17.23 15.51
CA SER A 38 -12.44 -18.57 15.25
C SER A 38 -13.27 -18.65 13.97
N LYS A 39 -13.66 -17.49 13.44
CA LYS A 39 -14.40 -17.34 12.19
C LYS A 39 -13.50 -16.82 11.08
N ASP A 40 -13.85 -17.17 9.85
CA ASP A 40 -13.11 -16.70 8.66
C ASP A 40 -13.27 -15.19 8.47
N HIS A 41 -12.19 -14.55 8.04
CA HIS A 41 -12.20 -13.18 7.53
C HIS A 41 -12.13 -13.19 6.00
N VAL A 42 -12.71 -12.18 5.36
CA VAL A 42 -12.84 -12.10 3.90
C VAL A 42 -12.27 -10.80 3.38
N PHE A 43 -11.30 -10.89 2.47
CA PHE A 43 -10.78 -9.74 1.75
C PHE A 43 -11.75 -9.33 0.63
N LEU A 44 -12.03 -8.04 0.53
CA LEU A 44 -12.97 -7.42 -0.40
C LEU A 44 -12.27 -6.33 -1.24
N ASP A 45 -11.12 -6.67 -1.81
CA ASP A 45 -10.28 -5.70 -2.52
C ASP A 45 -10.90 -5.22 -3.83
N GLN A 46 -11.62 -6.10 -4.55
CA GLN A 46 -12.32 -5.74 -5.79
C GLN A 46 -13.45 -4.74 -5.50
N GLU A 47 -14.17 -4.97 -4.42
CA GLU A 47 -15.23 -4.09 -3.94
C GLU A 47 -14.67 -2.74 -3.48
N LEU A 48 -13.51 -2.75 -2.82
CA LEU A 48 -12.82 -1.52 -2.43
C LEU A 48 -12.42 -0.70 -3.65
N GLN A 49 -11.87 -1.34 -4.69
CA GLN A 49 -11.53 -0.65 -5.95
C GLN A 49 -12.74 0.04 -6.57
N ALA A 50 -13.91 -0.59 -6.57
CA ALA A 50 -15.14 0.01 -7.07
C ALA A 50 -15.56 1.24 -6.24
N VAL A 51 -15.38 1.22 -4.91
CA VAL A 51 -15.64 2.36 -4.01
C VAL A 51 -14.65 3.51 -4.24
N VAL A 52 -13.39 3.17 -4.51
CA VAL A 52 -12.28 4.13 -4.68
C VAL A 52 -12.30 4.78 -6.07
N GLN A 53 -12.70 4.05 -7.13
CA GLN A 53 -12.77 4.59 -8.49
C GLN A 53 -13.75 5.77 -8.61
N ASP A 54 -14.80 5.79 -7.80
CA ASP A 54 -15.71 6.93 -7.70
C ASP A 54 -15.13 8.12 -6.91
N ALA A 55 -13.94 7.98 -6.32
CA ALA A 55 -13.26 9.02 -5.58
C ALA A 55 -12.09 9.57 -6.39
N GLU A 56 -12.17 10.82 -6.83
CA GLU A 56 -11.12 11.60 -7.52
C GLU A 56 -9.78 11.73 -6.76
N LEU A 57 -9.59 10.96 -5.68
CA LEU A 57 -8.43 11.00 -4.81
C LEU A 57 -7.44 9.92 -5.23
N GLY A 58 -6.65 10.25 -6.26
CA GLY A 58 -5.54 9.50 -6.85
C GLY A 58 -5.17 8.17 -6.19
N LYS A 59 -5.29 7.09 -6.98
CA LYS A 59 -4.80 5.76 -6.61
C LYS A 59 -3.38 5.85 -6.08
N ARG A 60 -3.13 5.40 -4.89
CA ARG A 60 -1.83 4.87 -4.43
C ARG A 60 -1.92 4.39 -2.99
N PHE A 61 -1.40 3.22 -2.78
CA PHE A 61 -1.01 2.52 -1.55
C PHE A 61 -1.91 1.33 -1.20
N VAL A 62 -1.38 0.50 -0.34
CA VAL A 62 -1.94 -0.77 0.09
C VAL A 62 -3.26 -0.53 0.81
N ASP A 63 -4.33 -0.44 0.04
CA ASP A 63 -5.66 -0.37 0.59
C ASP A 63 -6.24 -1.78 0.62
N LYS A 64 -6.64 -2.23 1.78
CA LYS A 64 -7.31 -3.52 2.00
C LYS A 64 -8.64 -3.29 2.69
N LEU A 65 -9.67 -3.92 2.18
CA LEU A 65 -10.96 -3.99 2.83
C LEU A 65 -11.17 -5.41 3.31
N VAL A 66 -11.35 -5.59 4.60
CA VAL A 66 -11.50 -6.92 5.21
C VAL A 66 -12.77 -6.95 6.03
N ARG A 67 -13.59 -7.95 5.77
CA ARG A 67 -14.77 -8.22 6.57
C ARG A 67 -14.42 -9.22 7.66
N VAL A 68 -14.71 -8.86 8.91
CA VAL A 68 -14.45 -9.69 10.10
C VAL A 68 -15.69 -9.83 10.97
N ASN A 69 -15.70 -10.83 11.84
CA ASN A 69 -16.67 -10.97 12.92
C ASN A 69 -16.06 -10.45 14.21
N VAL A 70 -16.89 -9.91 15.09
CA VAL A 70 -16.45 -9.43 16.42
C VAL A 70 -17.01 -10.31 17.54
N LEU A 71 -16.27 -10.39 18.65
CA LEU A 71 -16.61 -11.23 19.80
C LEU A 71 -17.89 -10.79 20.53
N ASN A 72 -18.17 -9.47 20.56
CA ASN A 72 -19.26 -8.91 21.35
C ASN A 72 -20.50 -8.64 20.50
N GLY A 73 -21.44 -9.58 20.50
CA GLY A 73 -22.79 -9.37 20.01
C GLY A 73 -23.21 -10.28 18.87
N ASP A 74 -24.43 -10.04 18.39
CA ASP A 74 -24.98 -10.62 17.19
C ASP A 74 -23.96 -10.60 16.06
N GLU A 75 -24.06 -11.46 15.06
CA GLU A 75 -23.17 -11.55 13.89
C GLU A 75 -22.95 -10.17 13.21
N LYS A 76 -22.19 -9.30 13.85
CA LYS A 76 -21.84 -8.00 13.32
C LYS A 76 -20.56 -8.14 12.53
N TRP A 77 -20.71 -8.02 11.24
CA TRP A 77 -19.61 -7.88 10.33
C TRP A 77 -19.11 -6.45 10.41
N ILE A 78 -17.82 -6.28 10.67
CA ILE A 78 -17.16 -4.99 10.61
C ILE A 78 -16.25 -4.99 9.40
N TYR A 79 -16.23 -3.89 8.67
CA TYR A 79 -15.29 -3.66 7.61
C TYR A 79 -14.06 -2.96 8.15
N ILE A 80 -12.90 -3.55 7.92
CA ILE A 80 -11.61 -2.96 8.30
C ILE A 80 -10.95 -2.44 7.03
N HIS A 81 -10.84 -1.14 6.92
CA HIS A 81 -10.09 -0.47 5.89
C HIS A 81 -8.65 -0.27 6.39
N VAL A 82 -7.70 -0.90 5.73
CA VAL A 82 -6.27 -0.83 6.06
C VAL A 82 -5.55 -0.05 4.98
N GLU A 83 -4.87 1.04 5.37
CA GLU A 83 -4.02 1.81 4.48
C GLU A 83 -2.56 1.81 4.94
N VAL A 84 -1.64 1.42 4.04
CA VAL A 84 -0.20 1.49 4.28
C VAL A 84 0.39 2.64 3.47
N GLN A 85 0.67 3.76 4.13
CA GLN A 85 1.11 5.00 3.50
C GLN A 85 2.64 5.13 3.48
N GLY A 86 3.24 4.99 2.30
CA GLY A 86 4.70 5.05 2.11
C GLY A 86 5.30 6.45 1.99
N THR A 87 4.48 7.49 1.75
CA THR A 87 4.93 8.87 1.60
C THR A 87 4.01 9.84 2.34
N LYS A 88 4.57 10.95 2.84
CA LYS A 88 3.78 12.01 3.46
C LYS A 88 2.89 12.69 2.41
N GLN A 89 1.57 12.72 2.64
CA GLN A 89 0.59 13.39 1.79
C GLN A 89 -0.34 14.26 2.62
N ALA A 90 -0.59 15.49 2.17
CA ALA A 90 -1.47 16.43 2.90
C ALA A 90 -2.92 15.92 2.97
N GLU A 91 -3.42 15.31 1.90
CA GLU A 91 -4.79 14.83 1.77
C GLU A 91 -5.04 13.45 2.41
N PHE A 92 -4.03 12.82 3.02
CA PHE A 92 -4.15 11.48 3.59
C PHE A 92 -5.32 11.34 4.58
N ALA A 93 -5.40 12.24 5.56
CA ALA A 93 -6.46 12.16 6.58
C ALA A 93 -7.87 12.38 6.00
N LYS A 94 -7.98 13.26 4.98
CA LYS A 94 -9.22 13.47 4.23
C LYS A 94 -9.60 12.21 3.43
N ARG A 95 -8.63 11.54 2.82
CA ARG A 95 -8.85 10.30 2.09
C ARG A 95 -9.38 9.19 3.01
N MET A 96 -8.76 9.00 4.19
CA MET A 96 -9.25 8.07 5.22
C MET A 96 -10.72 8.33 5.59
N PHE A 97 -11.11 9.60 5.73
CA PHE A 97 -12.47 10.02 5.99
C PHE A 97 -13.42 9.66 4.85
N VAL A 98 -13.04 9.99 3.61
CA VAL A 98 -13.88 9.75 2.43
C VAL A 98 -14.08 8.25 2.20
N TYR A 99 -13.03 7.44 2.32
CA TYR A 99 -13.14 5.99 2.14
C TYR A 99 -14.00 5.34 3.22
N ASN A 100 -13.79 5.72 4.50
CA ASN A 100 -14.62 5.22 5.59
C ASN A 100 -16.11 5.49 5.33
N TYR A 101 -16.45 6.75 4.99
CA TYR A 101 -17.83 7.13 4.70
C TYR A 101 -18.41 6.36 3.51
N ARG A 102 -17.68 6.22 2.40
CA ARG A 102 -18.17 5.52 1.21
C ARG A 102 -18.36 4.02 1.44
N ILE A 103 -17.47 3.39 2.20
CA ILE A 103 -17.64 1.99 2.58
C ILE A 103 -18.88 1.85 3.46
N TYR A 104 -19.05 2.73 4.45
CA TYR A 104 -20.24 2.76 5.30
C TYR A 104 -21.52 2.93 4.48
N ASP A 105 -21.56 3.93 3.61
CA ASP A 105 -22.73 4.23 2.73
C ASP A 105 -23.09 3.03 1.83
N ARG A 106 -22.08 2.34 1.29
CA ARG A 106 -22.28 1.19 0.40
C ARG A 106 -22.81 -0.04 1.10
N TYR A 107 -22.33 -0.32 2.31
CA TYR A 107 -22.62 -1.59 3.00
C TYR A 107 -23.56 -1.44 4.19
N ASP A 108 -23.87 -0.22 4.60
CA ASP A 108 -24.67 0.12 5.78
C ASP A 108 -24.19 -0.65 7.05
N GLN A 109 -22.86 -0.73 7.21
CA GLN A 109 -22.23 -1.44 8.30
C GLN A 109 -21.09 -0.61 8.89
N PRO A 110 -20.77 -0.76 10.20
CA PRO A 110 -19.66 -0.07 10.82
C PRO A 110 -18.33 -0.35 10.11
N VAL A 111 -17.51 0.69 9.97
CA VAL A 111 -16.21 0.63 9.30
C VAL A 111 -15.12 1.13 10.24
N ALA A 112 -14.16 0.27 10.56
CA ALA A 112 -12.93 0.66 11.23
C ALA A 112 -11.87 0.99 10.17
N SER A 113 -11.34 2.21 10.18
CA SER A 113 -10.22 2.59 9.32
C SER A 113 -8.93 2.58 10.13
N LEU A 114 -7.91 1.86 9.66
CA LEU A 114 -6.62 1.68 10.30
C LEU A 114 -5.51 2.13 9.35
N ALA A 115 -4.47 2.78 9.85
CA ALA A 115 -3.38 3.25 9.02
C ALA A 115 -2.01 2.80 9.52
N VAL A 116 -1.15 2.33 8.60
CA VAL A 116 0.27 2.12 8.85
C VAL A 116 1.06 3.14 8.07
N LEU A 117 1.82 3.98 8.76
CA LEU A 117 2.64 5.03 8.15
C LEU A 117 4.07 4.54 7.97
N ALA A 118 4.39 4.18 6.75
CA ALA A 118 5.67 3.62 6.32
C ALA A 118 6.67 4.70 5.80
N ASP A 119 6.31 5.98 5.86
CA ASP A 119 7.19 7.09 5.49
C ASP A 119 8.20 7.42 6.59
N LYS A 120 9.27 8.14 6.22
CA LYS A 120 10.39 8.50 7.11
C LYS A 120 10.19 9.76 7.98
N HIS A 121 9.06 10.45 7.85
CA HIS A 121 8.79 11.70 8.59
C HIS A 121 8.23 11.39 9.97
N LYS A 122 9.07 11.24 10.99
CA LYS A 122 8.71 10.83 12.36
C LYS A 122 7.51 11.58 12.97
N GLN A 123 7.40 12.88 12.71
CA GLN A 123 6.33 13.72 13.29
C GLN A 123 5.01 13.68 12.51
N TRP A 124 4.99 13.10 11.31
CA TRP A 124 3.78 13.05 10.52
C TRP A 124 2.93 11.84 10.94
N LYS A 125 1.92 12.09 11.77
CA LYS A 125 1.01 11.08 12.35
C LYS A 125 -0.42 11.60 12.35
N PRO A 126 -1.08 11.77 11.18
CA PRO A 126 -2.48 12.19 11.13
C PRO A 126 -3.37 11.07 11.67
N THR A 127 -4.17 11.38 12.69
CA THR A 127 -5.07 10.43 13.38
C THR A 127 -6.54 10.80 13.26
N SER A 128 -6.85 11.92 12.61
CA SER A 128 -8.22 12.39 12.45
C SER A 128 -8.38 13.33 11.26
N TYR A 129 -9.59 13.42 10.77
CA TYR A 129 -10.04 14.46 9.84
C TYR A 129 -11.49 14.82 10.15
N GLY A 130 -11.87 16.05 9.88
CA GLY A 130 -13.25 16.49 10.04
C GLY A 130 -13.44 17.95 9.67
N TYR A 131 -14.71 18.36 9.63
CA TYR A 131 -15.11 19.73 9.44
C TYR A 131 -16.36 20.05 10.28
N THR A 132 -16.55 21.35 10.51
CA THR A 132 -17.75 21.87 11.15
C THR A 132 -18.27 23.04 10.33
N VAL A 133 -19.55 23.01 9.97
CA VAL A 133 -20.22 24.07 9.22
C VAL A 133 -21.64 24.25 9.72
N LEU A 134 -22.07 25.47 10.00
CA LEU A 134 -23.41 25.80 10.48
C LEU A 134 -23.88 24.98 11.69
N GLY A 135 -22.95 24.64 12.59
CA GLY A 135 -23.24 23.80 13.76
C GLY A 135 -23.24 22.28 13.51
N CYS A 136 -23.16 21.85 12.27
CA CYS A 136 -23.03 20.42 11.91
C CYS A 136 -21.55 20.04 11.90
N SER A 137 -21.18 18.99 12.65
CA SER A 137 -19.81 18.45 12.70
C SER A 137 -19.76 17.02 12.17
N HIS A 138 -18.82 16.76 11.29
CA HIS A 138 -18.51 15.41 10.81
C HIS A 138 -17.02 15.13 10.99
N THR A 139 -16.68 14.12 11.78
CA THR A 139 -15.28 13.83 12.15
C THR A 139 -15.04 12.34 12.22
N ILE A 140 -13.91 11.89 11.67
CA ILE A 140 -13.35 10.56 11.89
C ILE A 140 -12.11 10.65 12.76
N LYS A 141 -11.93 9.66 13.65
CA LYS A 141 -10.67 9.36 14.33
C LYS A 141 -10.28 7.93 14.00
N PHE A 142 -9.02 7.68 13.71
CA PHE A 142 -8.55 6.35 13.32
C PHE A 142 -7.20 6.03 13.97
N PRO A 143 -6.98 4.75 14.35
CA PRO A 143 -5.69 4.28 14.85
C PRO A 143 -4.60 4.36 13.79
N VAL A 144 -3.40 4.71 14.22
CA VAL A 144 -2.22 4.84 13.37
C VAL A 144 -1.04 4.12 13.98
N ALA A 145 -0.40 3.23 13.22
CA ALA A 145 0.90 2.67 13.53
C ALA A 145 1.96 3.36 12.67
N LYS A 146 3.08 3.77 13.27
CA LYS A 146 4.17 4.47 12.58
C LYS A 146 5.44 3.64 12.58
N LEU A 147 5.95 3.24 11.41
CA LEU A 147 7.12 2.36 11.34
C LEU A 147 8.38 2.97 11.96
N THR A 148 8.55 4.29 11.86
CA THR A 148 9.71 4.97 12.49
C THR A 148 9.71 4.93 14.02
N ASP A 149 8.58 4.56 14.68
CA ASP A 149 8.54 4.39 16.14
C ASP A 149 9.23 3.09 16.60
N TYR A 150 9.55 2.21 15.65
CA TYR A 150 10.23 0.95 15.88
C TYR A 150 11.71 0.97 15.49
N GLU A 151 12.25 2.11 15.01
CA GLU A 151 13.65 2.19 14.54
C GLU A 151 14.68 1.80 15.59
N ASP A 152 14.42 2.14 16.85
CA ASP A 152 15.33 1.86 17.98
C ASP A 152 15.09 0.45 18.58
N LYS A 153 14.17 -0.34 18.00
CA LYS A 153 13.73 -1.66 18.50
C LYS A 153 14.02 -2.79 17.53
N LEU A 154 15.01 -2.63 16.64
CA LEU A 154 15.30 -3.61 15.59
C LEU A 154 15.57 -5.02 16.14
N ASP A 155 16.28 -5.15 17.24
CA ASP A 155 16.57 -6.47 17.82
C ASP A 155 15.32 -7.12 18.44
N GLU A 156 14.42 -6.33 19.05
CA GLU A 156 13.14 -6.81 19.55
C GLU A 156 12.23 -7.26 18.40
N LEU A 157 12.19 -6.49 17.30
CA LEU A 157 11.45 -6.84 16.10
C LEU A 157 11.92 -8.16 15.48
N LEU A 158 13.21 -8.33 15.40
CA LEU A 158 13.83 -9.51 14.81
C LEU A 158 13.73 -10.76 15.70
N ALA A 159 13.58 -10.58 17.00
CA ALA A 159 13.35 -11.66 17.97
C ALA A 159 11.84 -12.04 18.09
N SER A 160 10.95 -11.25 17.51
CA SER A 160 9.50 -11.48 17.59
C SER A 160 9.07 -12.70 16.78
N ASP A 161 8.20 -13.54 17.34
CA ASP A 161 7.55 -14.63 16.61
C ASP A 161 6.47 -14.16 15.63
N ASN A 162 6.08 -12.88 15.69
CA ASN A 162 5.12 -12.27 14.78
C ASN A 162 5.80 -11.86 13.46
N ALA A 163 5.25 -12.28 12.32
CA ALA A 163 5.81 -11.98 10.99
C ALA A 163 5.98 -10.47 10.75
N PHE A 164 5.09 -9.64 11.30
CA PHE A 164 5.16 -8.20 11.10
C PHE A 164 6.26 -7.52 11.91
N GLY A 165 6.75 -8.12 12.98
CA GLY A 165 8.00 -7.68 13.61
C GLY A 165 9.16 -7.73 12.59
N TRP A 166 9.35 -8.88 11.96
CA TRP A 166 10.39 -9.08 10.96
C TRP A 166 10.19 -8.23 9.69
N ILE A 167 8.95 -8.12 9.18
CA ILE A 167 8.62 -7.30 8.00
C ILE A 167 8.89 -5.81 8.29
N THR A 168 8.55 -5.34 9.49
CA THR A 168 8.84 -3.97 9.94
C THR A 168 10.33 -3.70 9.96
N ALA A 169 11.13 -4.63 10.52
CA ALA A 169 12.58 -4.52 10.51
C ALA A 169 13.15 -4.49 9.09
N ALA A 170 12.65 -5.36 8.19
CA ALA A 170 13.06 -5.38 6.78
C ALA A 170 12.76 -4.04 6.08
N HIS A 171 11.59 -3.46 6.34
CA HIS A 171 11.21 -2.16 5.79
C HIS A 171 12.10 -1.02 6.30
N ILE A 172 12.33 -0.95 7.61
CA ILE A 172 13.21 0.06 8.24
C ILE A 172 14.63 -0.05 7.68
N LEU A 173 15.18 -1.26 7.62
CA LEU A 173 16.53 -1.50 7.07
C LEU A 173 16.61 -1.12 5.58
N THR A 174 15.53 -1.34 4.82
CA THR A 174 15.45 -0.90 3.42
C THR A 174 15.56 0.62 3.30
N GLN A 175 14.87 1.36 4.17
CA GLN A 175 14.94 2.82 4.18
C GLN A 175 16.31 3.33 4.62
N GLN A 176 16.90 2.73 5.65
CA GLN A 176 18.21 3.12 6.19
C GLN A 176 19.36 2.86 5.20
N THR A 177 19.25 1.81 4.39
CA THR A 177 20.27 1.41 3.40
C THR A 177 20.00 1.92 1.99
N ARG A 178 19.12 2.92 1.84
CA ARG A 178 18.78 3.48 0.53
C ARG A 178 20.03 4.00 -0.18
N LYS A 179 20.21 3.59 -1.45
CA LYS A 179 21.38 3.92 -2.30
C LYS A 179 22.73 3.36 -1.80
N GLN A 180 22.74 2.47 -0.83
CA GLN A 180 23.95 1.88 -0.26
C GLN A 180 23.91 0.35 -0.45
N HIS A 181 24.28 -0.12 -1.65
CA HIS A 181 24.14 -1.53 -2.04
C HIS A 181 24.84 -2.51 -1.11
N GLN A 182 26.05 -2.17 -0.65
CA GLN A 182 26.83 -3.03 0.27
C GLN A 182 26.19 -3.10 1.66
N GLU A 183 25.72 -1.99 2.20
CA GLU A 183 25.04 -1.97 3.50
C GLU A 183 23.68 -2.68 3.41
N ARG A 184 22.97 -2.52 2.28
CA ARG A 184 21.73 -3.25 2.01
C ARG A 184 21.97 -4.76 1.92
N TYR A 185 23.06 -5.18 1.27
CA TYR A 185 23.46 -6.59 1.23
C TYR A 185 23.69 -7.16 2.63
N LYS A 186 24.48 -6.47 3.46
CA LYS A 186 24.74 -6.90 4.85
C LYS A 186 23.47 -7.00 5.67
N ALA A 187 22.59 -5.99 5.55
CA ALA A 187 21.31 -5.97 6.25
C ALA A 187 20.38 -7.11 5.79
N LYS A 188 20.30 -7.35 4.48
CA LYS A 188 19.51 -8.45 3.91
C LYS A 188 20.06 -9.82 4.35
N LEU A 189 21.36 -10.00 4.33
CA LEU A 189 22.00 -11.25 4.79
C LEU A 189 21.72 -11.49 6.29
N ARG A 190 21.77 -10.43 7.13
CA ARG A 190 21.40 -10.53 8.54
C ARG A 190 19.94 -11.00 8.70
N LEU A 191 19.01 -10.39 7.98
CA LEU A 191 17.60 -10.78 8.00
C LEU A 191 17.40 -12.23 7.60
N VAL A 192 18.06 -12.65 6.52
CA VAL A 192 18.01 -14.03 6.03
C VAL A 192 18.52 -15.01 7.10
N ARG A 193 19.67 -14.76 7.72
CA ARG A 193 20.22 -15.63 8.77
C ARG A 193 19.26 -15.78 9.94
N ILE A 194 18.62 -14.68 10.37
CA ILE A 194 17.64 -14.69 11.46
C ILE A 194 16.41 -15.52 11.10
N LEU A 195 15.91 -15.48 9.85
CA LEU A 195 14.81 -16.34 9.42
C LEU A 195 15.09 -17.82 9.65
N TYR A 196 16.32 -18.25 9.43
CA TYR A 196 16.73 -19.64 9.66
C TYR A 196 17.03 -19.96 11.13
N GLU A 197 17.12 -18.98 11.98
CA GLU A 197 17.26 -19.14 13.44
C GLU A 197 15.91 -19.28 14.13
N HIS A 198 14.85 -18.69 13.55
CA HIS A 198 13.48 -18.91 14.01
C HIS A 198 13.01 -20.35 13.75
N HIS A 199 12.23 -20.89 14.67
CA HIS A 199 11.59 -22.20 14.50
C HIS A 199 10.32 -22.15 13.61
N TRP A 200 10.36 -21.35 12.57
CA TRP A 200 9.24 -21.20 11.64
C TRP A 200 9.21 -22.32 10.59
N GLY A 201 8.01 -22.70 10.16
CA GLY A 201 7.85 -23.70 9.12
C GLY A 201 8.36 -23.19 7.75
N LYS A 202 8.73 -24.14 6.88
CA LYS A 202 9.26 -23.90 5.52
C LYS A 202 8.48 -22.84 4.75
N LYS A 203 7.14 -22.95 4.70
CA LYS A 203 6.27 -22.00 3.95
C LYS A 203 6.46 -20.57 4.42
N ARG A 204 6.49 -20.36 5.74
CA ARG A 204 6.65 -19.01 6.33
C ARG A 204 8.01 -18.41 5.99
N ILE A 205 9.07 -19.22 6.06
CA ILE A 205 10.43 -18.79 5.71
C ILE A 205 10.48 -18.35 4.24
N ILE A 206 9.91 -19.15 3.32
CA ILE A 206 9.84 -18.82 1.89
C ILE A 206 9.06 -17.53 1.65
N ASP A 207 7.90 -17.38 2.29
CA ASP A 207 7.07 -16.19 2.15
C ASP A 207 7.82 -14.91 2.60
N LEU A 208 8.51 -14.98 3.73
CA LEU A 208 9.26 -13.84 4.27
C LEU A 208 10.53 -13.54 3.46
N LEU A 209 11.21 -14.57 2.94
CA LEU A 209 12.31 -14.38 1.98
C LEU A 209 11.85 -13.66 0.71
N TYR A 210 10.67 -14.03 0.19
CA TYR A 210 10.06 -13.35 -0.96
C TYR A 210 9.81 -11.87 -0.66
N ILE A 211 9.23 -11.56 0.52
CA ILE A 211 8.98 -10.19 0.96
C ILE A 211 10.30 -9.40 1.11
N ALA A 212 11.33 -10.01 1.71
CA ALA A 212 12.65 -9.38 1.84
C ALA A 212 13.28 -9.07 0.48
N ASP A 213 13.20 -10.01 -0.45
CA ASP A 213 13.81 -9.85 -1.76
C ASP A 213 13.12 -8.74 -2.56
N TRP A 214 11.81 -8.59 -2.38
CA TRP A 214 11.06 -7.49 -2.97
C TRP A 214 11.39 -6.14 -2.32
N LEU A 215 11.36 -6.05 -0.98
CA LEU A 215 11.64 -4.82 -0.24
C LEU A 215 13.08 -4.36 -0.42
N MET A 216 14.04 -5.29 -0.29
CA MET A 216 15.48 -5.03 -0.28
C MET A 216 16.12 -5.39 -1.61
N GLN A 217 15.75 -4.67 -2.66
CA GLN A 217 16.31 -4.89 -4.00
C GLN A 217 17.83 -4.67 -4.00
N LEU A 218 18.53 -5.60 -4.62
CA LEU A 218 19.97 -5.57 -4.82
C LEU A 218 20.29 -5.75 -6.32
N PRO A 219 21.45 -5.28 -6.80
CA PRO A 219 21.99 -5.67 -8.09
C PRO A 219 22.16 -7.19 -8.19
N ASP A 220 22.06 -7.76 -9.40
CA ASP A 220 22.06 -9.20 -9.62
C ASP A 220 23.28 -9.92 -9.06
N TRP A 221 24.46 -9.30 -9.14
CA TRP A 221 25.68 -9.86 -8.59
C TRP A 221 25.68 -9.97 -7.06
N LEU A 222 25.00 -9.07 -6.34
CA LEU A 222 24.81 -9.19 -4.87
C LEU A 222 23.70 -10.16 -4.52
N ASN A 223 22.62 -10.21 -5.32
CA ASN A 223 21.58 -11.22 -5.12
C ASN A 223 22.13 -12.63 -5.28
N SER A 224 23.02 -12.87 -6.27
CA SER A 224 23.67 -14.16 -6.43
C SER A 224 24.48 -14.57 -5.21
N GLN A 225 25.16 -13.62 -4.55
CA GLN A 225 25.88 -13.89 -3.29
C GLN A 225 24.92 -14.24 -2.14
N ILE A 226 23.76 -13.58 -2.03
CA ILE A 226 22.74 -13.95 -1.03
C ILE A 226 22.29 -15.40 -1.22
N TRP A 227 22.09 -15.85 -2.47
CA TRP A 227 21.69 -17.22 -2.75
C TRP A 227 22.79 -18.24 -2.40
N GLN A 228 24.06 -17.93 -2.62
CA GLN A 228 25.19 -18.79 -2.21
C GLN A 228 25.30 -18.89 -0.68
N GLU A 229 25.10 -17.78 0.03
CA GLU A 229 25.06 -17.78 1.51
C GLU A 229 23.90 -18.61 2.04
N LEU A 230 22.72 -18.54 1.39
CA LEU A 230 21.56 -19.37 1.73
C LEU A 230 21.86 -20.86 1.59
N GLU A 231 22.48 -21.29 0.48
CA GLU A 231 22.94 -22.69 0.30
C GLU A 231 23.84 -23.14 1.43
N THR A 232 24.82 -22.31 1.77
CA THR A 232 25.75 -22.61 2.87
C THR A 232 25.02 -22.71 4.22
N ILE A 233 24.03 -21.87 4.48
CA ILE A 233 23.23 -21.93 5.73
C ILE A 233 22.41 -23.23 5.77
N GLU A 234 21.76 -23.59 4.66
CA GLU A 234 20.94 -24.81 4.56
C GLU A 234 21.79 -26.08 4.71
N GLU A 235 22.96 -26.14 4.07
CA GLU A 235 23.89 -27.24 4.21
C GLU A 235 24.36 -27.40 5.66
N ASN A 236 24.76 -26.31 6.32
CA ASN A 236 25.23 -26.32 7.71
C ASN A 236 24.12 -26.76 8.69
N LYS A 237 22.87 -26.35 8.44
CA LYS A 237 21.75 -26.73 9.29
C LYS A 237 21.13 -28.09 8.90
N LYS A 238 21.61 -28.73 7.83
CA LYS A 238 21.05 -29.98 7.26
C LYS A 238 19.54 -29.87 6.99
N VAL A 239 19.11 -28.72 6.50
CA VAL A 239 17.74 -28.46 6.12
C VAL A 239 17.71 -27.99 4.66
N GLU A 240 16.74 -28.42 3.91
CA GLU A 240 16.50 -27.94 2.54
C GLU A 240 15.13 -27.23 2.53
N TYR A 241 15.11 -25.95 2.86
CA TYR A 241 13.90 -25.16 2.79
C TYR A 241 13.61 -24.70 1.36
N ILE A 242 14.66 -24.42 0.58
CA ILE A 242 14.51 -23.89 -0.78
C ILE A 242 15.24 -24.79 -1.77
N THR A 243 14.51 -25.55 -2.55
CA THR A 243 15.07 -26.33 -3.65
C THR A 243 15.57 -25.40 -4.77
N SER A 244 16.46 -25.90 -5.61
CA SER A 244 16.92 -25.15 -6.81
C SER A 244 15.75 -24.74 -7.72
N ILE A 245 14.70 -25.56 -7.79
CA ILE A 245 13.49 -25.27 -8.58
C ILE A 245 12.68 -24.13 -7.93
N GLU A 246 12.47 -24.17 -6.62
CA GLU A 246 11.79 -23.12 -5.86
C GLU A 246 12.56 -21.80 -5.96
N ARG A 247 13.90 -21.82 -5.90
CA ARG A 247 14.77 -20.67 -6.10
C ARG A 247 14.57 -20.01 -7.46
N ILE A 248 14.55 -20.81 -8.53
CA ILE A 248 14.27 -20.33 -9.88
C ILE A 248 12.84 -19.79 -9.98
N GLY A 249 11.89 -20.46 -9.34
CA GLY A 249 10.49 -20.03 -9.28
C GLY A 249 10.32 -18.68 -8.58
N ILE A 250 10.97 -18.51 -7.42
CA ILE A 250 10.98 -17.25 -6.67
C ILE A 250 11.59 -16.13 -7.50
N ALA A 251 12.78 -16.35 -8.09
CA ALA A 251 13.45 -15.36 -8.92
C ALA A 251 12.61 -14.95 -10.14
N LYS A 252 11.97 -15.90 -10.82
CA LYS A 252 11.05 -15.64 -11.94
C LYS A 252 9.78 -14.91 -11.50
N GLY A 253 9.20 -15.30 -10.37
CA GLY A 253 8.01 -14.65 -9.81
C GLY A 253 8.28 -13.19 -9.44
N ILE A 254 9.42 -12.92 -8.81
CA ILE A 254 9.88 -11.57 -8.48
C ILE A 254 10.13 -10.75 -9.74
N ALA A 255 10.84 -11.32 -10.73
CA ALA A 255 11.12 -10.63 -11.99
C ALA A 255 9.81 -10.27 -12.73
N LYS A 256 8.84 -11.20 -12.78
CA LYS A 256 7.52 -10.98 -13.38
C LYS A 256 6.74 -9.90 -12.63
N GLY A 257 6.62 -10.00 -11.32
CA GLY A 257 5.91 -9.01 -10.52
C GLY A 257 6.54 -7.61 -10.56
N ARG A 258 7.88 -7.52 -10.69
CA ARG A 258 8.58 -6.24 -10.90
C ARG A 258 8.25 -5.62 -12.26
N VAL A 259 8.15 -6.43 -13.31
CA VAL A 259 7.77 -5.94 -14.65
C VAL A 259 6.32 -5.47 -14.64
N GLU A 260 5.40 -6.27 -14.09
CA GLU A 260 3.99 -5.94 -14.00
C GLU A 260 3.77 -4.66 -13.18
N GLY A 261 4.32 -4.58 -11.96
CA GLY A 261 4.20 -3.38 -11.13
C GLY A 261 4.88 -2.13 -11.73
N ARG A 262 5.96 -2.30 -12.52
CA ARG A 262 6.57 -1.19 -13.24
C ARG A 262 5.70 -0.69 -14.39
N VAL A 263 5.10 -1.60 -15.14
CA VAL A 263 4.18 -1.26 -16.23
C VAL A 263 2.94 -0.57 -15.69
N GLU A 264 2.32 -1.13 -14.66
CA GLU A 264 1.17 -0.51 -13.98
C GLU A 264 1.51 0.89 -13.45
N GLY A 265 2.64 1.04 -12.73
CA GLY A 265 3.07 2.33 -12.21
C GLY A 265 3.44 3.36 -13.28
N LEU A 266 3.93 2.94 -14.45
CA LEU A 266 4.18 3.84 -15.57
C LEU A 266 2.89 4.32 -16.21
N VAL A 267 1.92 3.43 -16.43
CA VAL A 267 0.60 3.77 -16.98
C VAL A 267 -0.13 4.72 -16.02
N GLU A 268 -0.18 4.37 -14.75
CA GLU A 268 -0.81 5.21 -13.73
C GLU A 268 -0.15 6.59 -13.60
N GLY A 269 1.19 6.62 -13.58
CA GLY A 269 1.94 7.88 -13.50
C GLY A 269 1.77 8.78 -14.72
N ARG A 270 1.56 8.19 -15.90
CA ARG A 270 1.27 8.92 -17.16
C ARG A 270 -0.12 9.55 -17.07
N VAL A 271 -1.15 8.77 -16.78
CA VAL A 271 -2.53 9.24 -16.64
C VAL A 271 -2.65 10.38 -15.61
N GLU A 272 -2.02 10.24 -14.44
CA GLU A 272 -1.99 11.32 -13.45
C GLU A 272 -1.27 12.58 -13.94
N GLY A 273 -0.17 12.40 -14.65
CA GLY A 273 0.60 13.52 -15.21
C GLY A 273 -0.22 14.29 -16.24
N GLU A 274 -0.89 13.58 -17.13
CA GLU A 274 -1.77 14.13 -18.16
C GLU A 274 -2.99 14.84 -17.54
N THR A 275 -3.68 14.18 -16.60
CA THR A 275 -4.81 14.78 -15.87
C THR A 275 -4.42 16.09 -15.18
N ARG A 276 -3.26 16.11 -14.49
CA ARG A 276 -2.77 17.31 -13.81
C ARG A 276 -2.39 18.43 -14.77
N LEU A 277 -1.80 18.08 -15.90
CA LEU A 277 -1.45 19.06 -16.94
C LEU A 277 -2.72 19.64 -17.57
N LEU A 278 -3.64 18.77 -17.99
CA LEU A 278 -4.90 19.16 -18.60
C LEU A 278 -5.74 20.05 -17.65
N LYS A 279 -5.83 19.69 -16.37
CA LYS A 279 -6.49 20.53 -15.36
C LYS A 279 -5.92 21.92 -15.32
N ARG A 280 -4.59 22.06 -15.29
CA ARG A 280 -3.91 23.39 -15.32
C ARG A 280 -4.20 24.17 -16.60
N LEU A 281 -4.25 23.50 -17.75
CA LEU A 281 -4.53 24.15 -19.02
C LEU A 281 -5.97 24.66 -19.07
N LEU A 282 -6.93 23.85 -18.61
CA LEU A 282 -8.34 24.23 -18.51
C LEU A 282 -8.56 25.39 -17.54
N GLU A 283 -7.97 25.34 -16.34
CA GLU A 283 -8.04 26.42 -15.35
C GLU A 283 -7.44 27.74 -15.90
N ARG A 284 -6.34 27.63 -16.64
CA ARG A 284 -5.69 28.81 -17.24
C ARG A 284 -6.50 29.42 -18.36
N ARG A 285 -7.24 28.62 -19.11
CA ARG A 285 -8.00 29.09 -20.28
C ARG A 285 -9.43 29.51 -19.94
N PHE A 286 -10.11 28.78 -19.07
CA PHE A 286 -11.53 28.95 -18.76
C PHE A 286 -11.81 29.41 -17.32
N GLY A 287 -10.78 29.59 -16.50
CA GLY A 287 -10.92 29.93 -15.09
C GLY A 287 -11.11 28.70 -14.18
N PRO A 288 -11.48 28.92 -12.90
CA PRO A 288 -11.67 27.82 -11.95
C PRO A 288 -12.68 26.79 -12.49
N LEU A 289 -12.29 25.49 -12.44
CA LEU A 289 -13.14 24.44 -12.97
C LEU A 289 -14.35 24.21 -12.06
N PRO A 290 -15.55 24.11 -12.63
CA PRO A 290 -16.73 23.67 -11.92
C PRO A 290 -16.58 22.19 -11.49
N GLN A 291 -17.36 21.81 -10.48
CA GLN A 291 -17.27 20.48 -9.87
C GLN A 291 -17.43 19.35 -10.91
N TRP A 292 -18.41 19.46 -11.83
CA TRP A 292 -18.65 18.46 -12.86
C TRP A 292 -17.43 18.23 -13.79
N ALA A 293 -16.67 19.30 -14.11
CA ALA A 293 -15.48 19.20 -14.98
C ALA A 293 -14.32 18.54 -14.23
N SER A 294 -14.17 18.85 -12.95
CA SER A 294 -13.18 18.21 -12.08
C SER A 294 -13.47 16.71 -11.89
N GLU A 295 -14.75 16.36 -11.71
CA GLU A 295 -15.21 14.97 -11.61
C GLU A 295 -14.95 14.18 -12.90
N GLN A 296 -15.22 14.77 -14.03
CA GLN A 296 -15.02 14.15 -15.34
C GLN A 296 -13.53 13.93 -15.63
N LEU A 297 -12.67 14.89 -15.28
CA LEU A 297 -11.22 14.74 -15.37
C LEU A 297 -10.68 13.64 -14.46
N GLY A 298 -11.21 13.49 -13.26
CA GLY A 298 -10.78 12.50 -12.28
C GLY A 298 -11.13 11.06 -12.66
N SER A 299 -12.19 10.87 -13.45
CA SER A 299 -12.66 9.55 -13.94
C SER A 299 -12.21 9.24 -15.37
N ALA A 300 -11.48 10.15 -16.02
CA ALA A 300 -11.12 10.06 -17.43
C ALA A 300 -10.18 8.87 -17.70
N LYS A 301 -10.44 8.20 -18.82
CA LYS A 301 -9.52 7.22 -19.41
C LYS A 301 -8.46 7.93 -20.23
N GLU A 302 -7.38 7.23 -20.55
CA GLU A 302 -6.25 7.73 -21.36
C GLU A 302 -6.73 8.38 -22.67
N ASP A 303 -7.57 7.66 -23.42
CA ASP A 303 -8.11 8.14 -24.72
C ASP A 303 -8.93 9.44 -24.56
N GLU A 304 -9.64 9.59 -23.45
CA GLU A 304 -10.41 10.79 -23.14
C GLU A 304 -9.51 11.97 -22.78
N LEU A 305 -8.45 11.73 -22.00
CA LEU A 305 -7.46 12.75 -21.65
C LEU A 305 -6.71 13.24 -22.89
N GLU A 306 -6.32 12.35 -23.81
CA GLU A 306 -5.73 12.74 -25.10
C GLU A 306 -6.68 13.61 -25.90
N ALA A 307 -7.92 13.17 -26.12
CA ALA A 307 -8.93 13.92 -26.86
C ALA A 307 -9.19 15.32 -26.27
N TRP A 308 -9.31 15.42 -24.95
CA TRP A 308 -9.54 16.71 -24.28
C TRP A 308 -8.28 17.58 -24.28
N SER A 309 -7.09 16.99 -24.27
CA SER A 309 -5.82 17.71 -24.38
C SER A 309 -5.65 18.37 -25.76
N GLU A 310 -6.18 17.75 -26.82
CA GLU A 310 -6.26 18.38 -28.12
C GLU A 310 -7.39 19.42 -28.20
N ALA A 311 -8.56 19.08 -27.68
CA ALA A 311 -9.73 19.96 -27.68
C ALA A 311 -9.48 21.24 -26.89
N VAL A 312 -8.73 21.20 -25.79
CA VAL A 312 -8.44 22.40 -24.98
C VAL A 312 -7.73 23.50 -25.76
N LEU A 313 -7.07 23.18 -26.86
CA LEU A 313 -6.37 24.17 -27.68
C LEU A 313 -7.31 25.00 -28.58
N SER A 314 -8.42 24.41 -29.04
CA SER A 314 -9.31 24.99 -30.05
C SER A 314 -10.76 25.20 -29.59
N ALA A 315 -11.28 24.44 -28.64
CA ALA A 315 -12.66 24.51 -28.19
C ALA A 315 -13.05 25.92 -27.68
N PRO A 316 -14.22 26.46 -28.03
CA PRO A 316 -14.64 27.79 -27.63
C PRO A 316 -15.08 27.87 -26.16
N THR A 317 -15.58 26.77 -25.58
CA THR A 317 -16.10 26.72 -24.19
C THR A 317 -15.57 25.50 -23.48
N LEU A 318 -15.65 25.49 -22.14
CA LEU A 318 -15.28 24.35 -21.30
C LEU A 318 -16.12 23.11 -21.63
N GLU A 319 -17.43 23.28 -21.83
CA GLU A 319 -18.37 22.22 -22.18
C GLU A 319 -18.01 21.56 -23.51
N ALA A 320 -17.55 22.35 -24.49
CA ALA A 320 -17.15 21.88 -25.79
C ALA A 320 -15.85 21.00 -25.72
N VAL A 321 -14.95 21.26 -24.74
CA VAL A 321 -13.78 20.40 -24.51
C VAL A 321 -14.20 19.00 -24.13
N PHE A 322 -15.21 18.87 -23.28
CA PHE A 322 -15.73 17.58 -22.77
C PHE A 322 -16.81 16.96 -23.67
N GLY A 323 -17.02 17.52 -24.89
CA GLY A 323 -18.00 17.00 -25.84
C GLY A 323 -19.45 17.24 -25.44
N LYS A 324 -19.72 18.17 -24.50
CA LYS A 324 -21.07 18.58 -24.14
C LYS A 324 -21.53 19.67 -25.13
N THR A 325 -22.55 19.39 -25.90
CA THR A 325 -23.23 20.39 -26.70
C THR A 325 -24.05 21.29 -25.78
N ASP A 326 -23.90 22.60 -25.95
CA ASP A 326 -24.72 23.62 -25.27
C ASP A 326 -26.21 23.26 -25.47
N PRO A 327 -27.03 23.17 -24.42
CA PRO A 327 -28.45 23.14 -24.59
C PRO A 327 -28.87 24.54 -25.04
N SER A 328 -29.18 24.66 -26.32
CA SER A 328 -29.75 25.85 -26.95
C SER A 328 -31.07 26.27 -26.31
#